data_faa759e04d9e7741af13e79d51cb115f
#
_entry.id   faa759e04d9e7741af13e79d51cb115f
#
_cell.length_a   1.000
_cell.length_b   1.000
_cell.length_c   1.000
_cell.angle_alpha   90.00
_cell.angle_beta   90.00
_cell.angle_gamma   90.00
#
_symmetry.space_group_name_H-M   'P 1'
#
loop_
_entity.id
_entity.type
_entity.pdbx_description
1 polymer ?
#
loop_
_entity_poly.entity_id
_entity_poly.type
_entity_poly.pdbx_seq_one_letter_code
_entity_poly.pdbx_strand_id
1 'polypeptide(L)'
;MDFTAFAGKYRLEEEIANGGCGTVFLGVHTVAGKEVAIKLEPALAKHSPLMQESKIYKTLMGGIGVPWIMWSGRQGDYNVMIIDLLGPSLEDLFKKCNRHFSLKTVLLLADQLISRIEFIHTNSIVHRDIKPANFVMGTGKASHMVNVIDFGLAKKFRDSKTSTHIPYKQDDFHGVGTSLFAAINTHLGVESSRRDDLESLAYMLIYFIRGTLPWRKIRASPDPPADSSATPSQEENIRQNYNPVSATWDLIRDAKIANEELLTLGLPPEFDVLYRYARTLEFDDLPDYEGLRNLFRGLAERMGVDYDGVYDWSVPPGSSPERRSISEGSGSGGRRYCEACNARRR
;
A
#
# COMPACT_ATOMS: atom_id res chain seq x y z
N MET A 1 -28.39 0.11 21.30
CA MET A 1 -27.35 0.21 22.34
C MET A 1 -27.03 1.67 22.53
N ASP A 2 -27.39 2.25 23.70
CA ASP A 2 -26.99 3.64 23.99
C ASP A 2 -25.50 3.69 24.35
N PHE A 3 -24.66 3.82 23.34
CA PHE A 3 -23.24 4.13 23.54
C PHE A 3 -23.10 5.63 23.80
N THR A 4 -23.35 6.05 25.02
CA THR A 4 -23.31 7.49 25.34
C THR A 4 -21.93 8.12 25.28
N ALA A 5 -20.84 7.38 25.48
CA ALA A 5 -19.47 7.87 25.22
C ALA A 5 -18.44 6.74 25.24
N PHE A 6 -17.54 6.68 24.27
CA PHE A 6 -16.33 5.85 24.30
C PHE A 6 -15.23 6.55 25.10
N ALA A 7 -14.52 5.79 25.95
CA ALA A 7 -13.53 6.32 26.90
C ALA A 7 -14.03 7.53 27.72
N GLY A 8 -15.35 7.63 27.94
CA GLY A 8 -16.01 8.73 28.67
C GLY A 8 -15.95 10.11 27.96
N LYS A 9 -15.41 10.18 26.76
CA LYS A 9 -15.11 11.47 26.09
C LYS A 9 -15.47 11.52 24.61
N TYR A 10 -15.75 10.39 23.95
CA TYR A 10 -15.93 10.35 22.50
C TYR A 10 -17.30 9.79 22.15
N ARG A 11 -18.11 10.55 21.41
CA ARG A 11 -19.37 10.11 20.84
C ARG A 11 -19.14 9.47 19.50
N LEU A 12 -19.77 8.32 19.25
CA LEU A 12 -19.78 7.65 17.96
C LEU A 12 -20.77 8.36 17.03
N GLU A 13 -20.36 8.57 15.79
CA GLU A 13 -21.20 9.15 14.73
C GLU A 13 -21.45 8.10 13.64
N GLU A 14 -21.12 8.38 12.40
CA GLU A 14 -21.34 7.51 11.24
C GLU A 14 -20.20 6.51 10.99
N GLU A 15 -20.53 5.40 10.36
CA GLU A 15 -19.55 4.44 9.85
C GLU A 15 -18.82 5.02 8.64
N ILE A 16 -17.48 5.06 8.67
CA ILE A 16 -16.64 5.58 7.59
C ILE A 16 -15.89 4.49 6.83
N ALA A 17 -15.67 3.33 7.44
CA ALA A 17 -15.06 2.18 6.78
C ALA A 17 -15.40 0.87 7.48
N ASN A 18 -15.49 -0.22 6.69
CA ASN A 18 -15.66 -1.57 7.19
C ASN A 18 -14.69 -2.52 6.47
N GLY A 19 -13.96 -3.33 7.20
CA GLY A 19 -12.95 -4.23 6.64
C GLY A 19 -12.64 -5.43 7.54
N GLY A 20 -11.72 -6.27 7.07
CA GLY A 20 -11.32 -7.49 7.79
C GLY A 20 -10.73 -7.27 9.19
N CYS A 21 -10.25 -6.07 9.48
CA CYS A 21 -9.67 -5.70 10.77
C CYS A 21 -10.63 -4.90 11.68
N GLY A 22 -11.93 -4.90 11.39
CA GLY A 22 -12.95 -4.20 12.18
C GLY A 22 -13.65 -3.06 11.44
N THR A 23 -14.58 -2.40 12.11
CA THR A 23 -15.35 -1.28 11.60
C THR A 23 -14.80 0.03 12.15
N VAL A 24 -14.64 1.04 11.29
CA VAL A 24 -14.17 2.37 11.65
C VAL A 24 -15.31 3.37 11.56
N PHE A 25 -15.48 4.14 12.61
CA PHE A 25 -16.51 5.18 12.72
C PHE A 25 -15.87 6.57 12.85
N LEU A 26 -16.57 7.56 12.35
CA LEU A 26 -16.37 8.93 12.77
C LEU A 26 -16.77 9.06 14.23
N GLY A 27 -15.96 9.70 15.03
CA GLY A 27 -16.29 10.06 16.40
C GLY A 27 -15.97 11.52 16.69
N VAL A 28 -16.57 12.06 17.74
CA VAL A 28 -16.36 13.44 18.16
C VAL A 28 -16.02 13.48 19.65
N HIS A 29 -14.93 14.19 19.99
CA HIS A 29 -14.61 14.46 21.38
C HIS A 29 -15.66 15.41 21.98
N THR A 30 -16.43 14.95 22.97
CA THR A 30 -17.64 15.62 23.48
C THR A 30 -17.41 17.02 24.04
N VAL A 31 -16.21 17.33 24.53
CA VAL A 31 -15.87 18.63 25.09
C VAL A 31 -15.14 19.50 24.08
N ALA A 32 -14.16 18.93 23.35
CA ALA A 32 -13.30 19.70 22.44
C ALA A 32 -13.91 19.88 21.04
N GLY A 33 -14.97 19.11 20.69
CA GLY A 33 -15.54 19.09 19.34
C GLY A 33 -14.61 18.55 18.27
N LYS A 34 -13.45 17.96 18.66
CA LYS A 34 -12.46 17.42 17.71
C LYS A 34 -12.97 16.10 17.15
N GLU A 35 -12.96 15.98 15.83
CA GLU A 35 -13.24 14.74 15.11
C GLU A 35 -12.08 13.74 15.23
N VAL A 36 -12.43 12.46 15.31
CA VAL A 36 -11.51 11.33 15.49
C VAL A 36 -11.99 10.13 14.68
N ALA A 37 -11.10 9.19 14.41
CA ALA A 37 -11.46 7.88 13.90
C ALA A 37 -11.52 6.87 15.07
N ILE A 38 -12.63 6.13 15.19
CA ILE A 38 -12.86 5.13 16.23
C ILE A 38 -12.96 3.76 15.55
N LYS A 39 -11.96 2.92 15.73
CA LYS A 39 -11.94 1.55 15.22
C LYS A 39 -12.45 0.61 16.30
N LEU A 40 -13.44 -0.22 15.93
CA LEU A 40 -14.09 -1.19 16.81
C LEU A 40 -13.86 -2.62 16.32
N GLU A 41 -13.56 -3.50 17.25
CA GLU A 41 -13.44 -4.94 17.02
C GLU A 41 -14.23 -5.67 18.12
N PRO A 42 -15.10 -6.67 17.80
CA PRO A 42 -15.75 -7.49 18.82
C PRO A 42 -14.72 -8.18 19.73
N ALA A 43 -14.87 -8.07 21.04
CA ALA A 43 -13.93 -8.58 22.05
C ALA A 43 -14.05 -10.10 22.29
N LEU A 44 -14.52 -10.87 21.31
CA LEU A 44 -14.76 -12.31 21.42
C LEU A 44 -13.49 -13.15 21.27
N ALA A 45 -12.42 -12.60 20.73
CA ALA A 45 -11.20 -13.33 20.45
C ALA A 45 -10.22 -13.33 21.62
N LYS A 46 -9.64 -14.50 21.89
CA LYS A 46 -8.55 -14.68 22.89
C LYS A 46 -7.32 -13.81 22.57
N HIS A 47 -7.14 -13.47 21.29
CA HIS A 47 -6.11 -12.56 20.78
C HIS A 47 -6.82 -11.49 19.92
N SER A 48 -6.66 -10.22 20.30
CA SER A 48 -7.23 -9.09 19.57
C SER A 48 -6.21 -8.48 18.61
N PRO A 49 -6.41 -8.58 17.29
CA PRO A 49 -5.62 -7.85 16.29
C PRO A 49 -5.59 -6.34 16.57
N LEU A 50 -6.72 -5.73 16.91
CA LEU A 50 -6.82 -4.30 17.21
C LEU A 50 -5.95 -3.88 18.41
N MET A 51 -5.88 -4.71 19.44
CA MET A 51 -5.05 -4.42 20.61
C MET A 51 -3.55 -4.59 20.28
N GLN A 52 -3.19 -5.47 19.36
CA GLN A 52 -1.82 -5.57 18.84
C GLN A 52 -1.47 -4.34 18.00
N GLU A 53 -2.34 -3.98 17.09
CA GLU A 53 -2.22 -2.78 16.25
C GLU A 53 -2.03 -1.52 17.11
N SER A 54 -2.82 -1.36 18.18
CA SER A 54 -2.70 -0.21 19.09
C SER A 54 -1.33 -0.11 19.78
N LYS A 55 -0.66 -1.24 20.06
CA LYS A 55 0.70 -1.25 20.61
C LYS A 55 1.71 -0.74 19.59
N ILE A 56 1.53 -1.06 18.32
CA ILE A 56 2.39 -0.58 17.23
C ILE A 56 2.22 0.92 17.06
N TYR A 57 0.97 1.43 17.03
CA TYR A 57 0.74 2.88 17.01
C TYR A 57 1.43 3.60 18.16
N LYS A 58 1.37 3.05 19.39
CA LYS A 58 2.06 3.62 20.56
C LYS A 58 3.59 3.61 20.40
N THR A 59 4.14 2.59 19.76
CA THR A 59 5.59 2.51 19.47
C THR A 59 6.02 3.57 18.46
N LEU A 60 5.18 3.83 17.44
CA LEU A 60 5.45 4.76 16.34
C LEU A 60 5.00 6.20 16.63
N MET A 61 4.34 6.43 17.76
CA MET A 61 3.74 7.72 18.13
C MET A 61 4.76 8.86 18.13
N GLY A 62 4.37 9.98 17.52
CA GLY A 62 5.24 11.17 17.36
C GLY A 62 6.07 11.15 16.07
N GLY A 63 6.06 10.06 15.32
CA GLY A 63 6.68 9.99 13.99
C GLY A 63 5.89 10.78 12.95
N ILE A 64 6.61 11.40 12.03
CA ILE A 64 5.99 12.15 10.93
C ILE A 64 5.17 11.19 10.05
N GLY A 65 3.88 11.51 9.83
CA GLY A 65 2.98 10.68 9.03
C GLY A 65 2.50 9.42 9.73
N VAL A 66 2.48 9.42 11.05
CA VAL A 66 1.78 8.41 11.86
C VAL A 66 0.69 9.13 12.66
N PRO A 67 -0.59 8.73 12.54
CA PRO A 67 -1.67 9.34 13.30
C PRO A 67 -1.47 9.15 14.80
N TRP A 68 -1.89 10.14 15.56
CA TRP A 68 -1.79 10.10 17.01
C TRP A 68 -2.84 9.17 17.58
N ILE A 69 -2.45 8.23 18.45
CA ILE A 69 -3.39 7.39 19.19
C ILE A 69 -3.79 8.09 20.50
N MET A 70 -5.09 8.37 20.64
CA MET A 70 -5.65 9.09 21.78
C MET A 70 -6.06 8.15 22.89
N TRP A 71 -6.59 6.98 22.52
CA TRP A 71 -7.01 5.97 23.47
C TRP A 71 -7.07 4.59 22.83
N SER A 72 -6.81 3.56 23.61
CA SER A 72 -7.10 2.18 23.24
C SER A 72 -7.40 1.35 24.46
N GLY A 73 -8.38 0.47 24.39
CA GLY A 73 -8.78 -0.40 25.48
C GLY A 73 -10.04 -1.19 25.15
N ARG A 74 -10.53 -1.93 26.15
CA ARG A 74 -11.81 -2.63 26.06
C ARG A 74 -12.94 -1.77 26.64
N GLN A 75 -14.06 -1.72 25.94
CA GLN A 75 -15.29 -1.10 26.43
C GLN A 75 -16.50 -1.96 26.06
N GLY A 76 -17.16 -2.51 27.09
CA GLY A 76 -18.23 -3.49 26.89
C GLY A 76 -17.74 -4.72 26.12
N ASP A 77 -18.42 -5.03 25.04
CA ASP A 77 -18.16 -6.17 24.17
C ASP A 77 -17.19 -5.85 23.01
N TYR A 78 -16.53 -4.68 23.06
CA TYR A 78 -15.65 -4.24 22.00
C TYR A 78 -14.26 -3.88 22.51
N ASN A 79 -13.24 -4.23 21.70
CA ASN A 79 -11.95 -3.60 21.72
C ASN A 79 -12.03 -2.33 20.87
N VAL A 80 -11.46 -1.25 21.35
CA VAL A 80 -11.61 0.09 20.77
C VAL A 80 -10.24 0.74 20.63
N MET A 81 -10.02 1.40 19.51
CA MET A 81 -8.85 2.26 19.27
C MET A 81 -9.33 3.59 18.70
N ILE A 82 -8.86 4.70 19.27
CA ILE A 82 -9.19 6.07 18.86
C ILE A 82 -7.94 6.76 18.40
N ILE A 83 -7.95 7.22 17.15
CA ILE A 83 -6.81 7.90 16.50
C ILE A 83 -7.27 9.21 15.84
N ASP A 84 -6.32 10.02 15.37
CA ASP A 84 -6.64 11.19 14.56
C ASP A 84 -7.49 10.79 13.35
N LEU A 85 -8.52 11.61 13.06
CA LEU A 85 -9.22 11.55 11.78
C LEU A 85 -8.34 12.16 10.71
N LEU A 86 -8.13 11.41 9.64
CA LEU A 86 -7.32 11.80 8.49
C LEU A 86 -8.20 12.03 7.26
N GLY A 87 -7.57 12.50 6.19
CA GLY A 87 -8.21 12.74 4.90
C GLY A 87 -8.40 11.45 4.08
N PRO A 88 -8.62 11.57 2.77
CA PRO A 88 -8.84 10.45 1.87
C PRO A 88 -7.58 9.60 1.70
N SER A 89 -7.77 8.31 1.42
CA SER A 89 -6.68 7.40 1.08
C SER A 89 -6.13 7.69 -0.32
N LEU A 90 -4.89 7.26 -0.58
CA LEU A 90 -4.32 7.32 -1.94
C LEU A 90 -5.12 6.48 -2.95
N GLU A 91 -5.80 5.40 -2.51
CA GLU A 91 -6.70 4.63 -3.38
C GLU A 91 -7.96 5.42 -3.76
N ASP A 92 -8.53 6.21 -2.83
CA ASP A 92 -9.69 7.05 -3.12
C ASP A 92 -9.32 8.21 -4.04
N LEU A 93 -8.19 8.84 -3.78
CA LEU A 93 -7.64 9.90 -4.64
C LEU A 93 -7.29 9.37 -6.03
N PHE A 94 -6.71 8.17 -6.10
CA PHE A 94 -6.42 7.51 -7.36
C PHE A 94 -7.68 7.23 -8.18
N LYS A 95 -8.74 6.73 -7.54
CA LYS A 95 -10.06 6.57 -8.18
C LYS A 95 -10.61 7.92 -8.66
N LYS A 96 -10.51 8.97 -7.84
CA LYS A 96 -10.94 10.34 -8.18
C LYS A 96 -10.18 10.90 -9.39
N CYS A 97 -8.90 10.56 -9.55
CA CYS A 97 -8.05 10.92 -10.69
C CYS A 97 -8.14 9.91 -11.85
N ASN A 98 -9.27 9.21 -12.02
CA ASN A 98 -9.49 8.23 -13.08
C ASN A 98 -8.45 7.11 -13.13
N ARG A 99 -7.94 6.70 -11.98
CA ARG A 99 -6.90 5.65 -11.82
C ARG A 99 -5.63 5.94 -12.60
N HIS A 100 -5.18 7.16 -12.56
CA HIS A 100 -3.91 7.58 -13.15
C HIS A 100 -3.40 8.81 -12.41
N PHE A 101 -2.16 8.74 -11.93
CA PHE A 101 -1.45 9.89 -11.41
C PHE A 101 -0.37 10.34 -12.40
N SER A 102 -0.20 11.65 -12.51
CA SER A 102 0.91 12.22 -13.26
C SER A 102 2.25 11.81 -12.65
N LEU A 103 3.30 11.81 -13.46
CA LEU A 103 4.66 11.55 -12.97
C LEU A 103 5.02 12.52 -11.82
N LYS A 104 4.63 13.79 -11.92
CA LYS A 104 4.81 14.77 -10.84
C LYS A 104 4.21 14.27 -9.53
N THR A 105 2.94 13.92 -9.53
CA THR A 105 2.26 13.43 -8.30
C THR A 105 2.95 12.19 -7.75
N VAL A 106 3.36 11.24 -8.60
CA VAL A 106 4.04 10.02 -8.15
C VAL A 106 5.42 10.33 -7.56
N LEU A 107 6.18 11.29 -8.10
CA LEU A 107 7.48 11.68 -7.56
C LEU A 107 7.34 12.37 -6.19
N LEU A 108 6.34 13.26 -6.03
CA LEU A 108 6.06 13.86 -4.72
C LEU A 108 5.66 12.81 -3.67
N LEU A 109 4.88 11.82 -4.09
CA LEU A 109 4.48 10.71 -3.21
C LEU A 109 5.64 9.79 -2.87
N ALA A 110 6.49 9.43 -3.84
CA ALA A 110 7.59 8.49 -3.65
C ALA A 110 8.52 8.92 -2.51
N ASP A 111 8.91 10.18 -2.46
CA ASP A 111 9.77 10.72 -1.40
C ASP A 111 9.14 10.55 -0.01
N GLN A 112 7.85 10.88 0.12
CA GLN A 112 7.15 10.71 1.38
C GLN A 112 6.95 9.25 1.75
N LEU A 113 6.53 8.40 0.81
CA LEU A 113 6.27 6.98 1.03
C LEU A 113 7.52 6.23 1.49
N ILE A 114 8.66 6.47 0.83
CA ILE A 114 9.95 5.91 1.24
C ILE A 114 10.29 6.37 2.67
N SER A 115 10.12 7.65 2.98
CA SER A 115 10.36 8.20 4.32
C SER A 115 9.45 7.58 5.40
N ARG A 116 8.18 7.26 5.09
CA ARG A 116 7.26 6.58 6.03
C ARG A 116 7.70 5.15 6.28
N ILE A 117 8.07 4.42 5.23
CA ILE A 117 8.56 3.04 5.34
C ILE A 117 9.87 3.00 6.12
N GLU A 118 10.82 3.89 5.83
CA GLU A 118 12.06 4.03 6.59
C GLU A 118 11.79 4.24 8.08
N PHE A 119 10.89 5.16 8.43
CA PHE A 119 10.54 5.43 9.82
C PHE A 119 9.99 4.19 10.55
N ILE A 120 9.10 3.43 9.91
CA ILE A 120 8.55 2.18 10.45
C ILE A 120 9.67 1.16 10.66
N HIS A 121 10.54 0.98 9.67
CA HIS A 121 11.64 0.03 9.71
C HIS A 121 12.71 0.40 10.75
N THR A 122 12.98 1.70 10.92
CA THR A 122 13.88 2.21 11.98
C THR A 122 13.37 1.85 13.38
N ASN A 123 12.03 1.79 13.54
CA ASN A 123 11.38 1.31 14.78
C ASN A 123 11.26 -0.21 14.86
N SER A 124 12.00 -0.95 14.03
CA SER A 124 12.05 -2.42 14.00
C SER A 124 10.71 -3.09 13.65
N ILE A 125 9.87 -2.43 12.88
CA ILE A 125 8.56 -2.90 12.43
C ILE A 125 8.55 -3.01 10.91
N VAL A 126 7.99 -4.10 10.35
CA VAL A 126 7.59 -4.23 8.95
C VAL A 126 6.07 -4.16 8.86
N HIS A 127 5.56 -3.48 7.83
CA HIS A 127 4.13 -3.21 7.68
C HIS A 127 3.36 -4.42 7.15
N ARG A 128 3.90 -5.11 6.14
CA ARG A 128 3.37 -6.32 5.49
C ARG A 128 2.08 -6.15 4.68
N ASP A 129 1.56 -4.92 4.57
CA ASP A 129 0.40 -4.62 3.72
C ASP A 129 0.52 -3.21 3.09
N ILE A 130 1.65 -2.96 2.44
CA ILE A 130 1.89 -1.72 1.70
C ILE A 130 0.98 -1.69 0.47
N LYS A 131 0.03 -0.75 0.48
CA LYS A 131 -0.97 -0.55 -0.59
C LYS A 131 -1.55 0.85 -0.54
N PRO A 132 -2.15 1.37 -1.64
CA PRO A 132 -2.71 2.74 -1.68
C PRO A 132 -3.75 3.05 -0.60
N ALA A 133 -4.54 2.05 -0.18
CA ALA A 133 -5.58 2.24 0.83
C ALA A 133 -5.01 2.48 2.25
N ASN A 134 -3.77 2.07 2.52
CA ASN A 134 -3.12 2.21 3.82
C ASN A 134 -2.26 3.48 3.94
N PHE A 135 -2.28 4.32 2.91
CA PHE A 135 -1.69 5.66 2.95
C PHE A 135 -2.79 6.70 2.76
N VAL A 136 -2.91 7.60 3.71
CA VAL A 136 -3.97 8.62 3.76
C VAL A 136 -3.37 10.02 3.87
N MET A 137 -3.99 10.98 3.22
CA MET A 137 -3.55 12.37 3.33
C MET A 137 -3.93 12.96 4.69
N GLY A 138 -3.16 13.89 5.17
CA GLY A 138 -3.53 14.67 6.34
C GLY A 138 -4.72 15.59 6.08
N THR A 139 -5.13 16.34 7.09
CA THR A 139 -6.22 17.31 7.01
C THR A 139 -5.75 18.73 7.28
N GLY A 140 -6.48 19.73 6.82
CA GLY A 140 -6.18 21.16 7.07
C GLY A 140 -4.79 21.54 6.59
N LYS A 141 -3.95 22.10 7.47
CA LYS A 141 -2.57 22.53 7.15
C LYS A 141 -1.66 21.35 6.78
N ALA A 142 -1.97 20.15 7.21
CA ALA A 142 -1.22 18.93 6.91
C ALA A 142 -1.79 18.15 5.69
N SER A 143 -2.68 18.73 4.91
CA SER A 143 -3.35 18.06 3.77
C SER A 143 -2.39 17.59 2.66
N HIS A 144 -1.17 18.08 2.63
CA HIS A 144 -0.11 17.67 1.71
C HIS A 144 0.74 16.50 2.24
N MET A 145 0.54 16.10 3.50
CA MET A 145 1.35 15.10 4.18
C MET A 145 0.70 13.72 4.06
N VAL A 146 1.48 12.73 3.63
CA VAL A 146 1.07 11.33 3.61
C VAL A 146 1.25 10.72 4.99
N ASN A 147 0.20 10.07 5.49
CA ASN A 147 0.23 9.28 6.72
C ASN A 147 0.05 7.80 6.39
N VAL A 148 0.70 6.94 7.16
CA VAL A 148 0.54 5.49 7.08
C VAL A 148 -0.40 5.01 8.17
N ILE A 149 -1.31 4.10 7.81
CA ILE A 149 -2.33 3.55 8.70
C ILE A 149 -2.42 2.03 8.55
N ASP A 150 -3.20 1.41 9.45
CA ASP A 150 -3.53 -0.03 9.44
C ASP A 150 -2.32 -0.93 9.67
N PHE A 151 -1.85 -0.93 10.92
CA PHE A 151 -0.79 -1.84 11.38
C PHE A 151 -1.32 -3.19 11.86
N GLY A 152 -2.53 -3.59 11.46
CA GLY A 152 -3.15 -4.85 11.88
C GLY A 152 -2.36 -6.10 11.48
N LEU A 153 -1.59 -6.01 10.39
CA LEU A 153 -0.70 -7.06 9.91
C LEU A 153 0.78 -6.81 10.23
N ALA A 154 1.11 -5.65 10.82
CA ALA A 154 2.50 -5.29 11.06
C ALA A 154 3.16 -6.18 12.12
N LYS A 155 4.48 -6.38 11.99
CA LYS A 155 5.26 -7.28 12.85
C LYS A 155 6.62 -6.68 13.18
N LYS A 156 7.11 -6.94 14.39
CA LYS A 156 8.51 -6.65 14.73
C LYS A 156 9.44 -7.65 14.03
N PHE A 157 10.44 -7.14 13.32
CA PHE A 157 11.46 -7.93 12.66
C PHE A 157 12.80 -7.99 13.42
N ARG A 158 12.88 -7.30 14.56
CA ARG A 158 14.02 -7.36 15.46
C ARG A 158 13.57 -7.58 16.89
N ASP A 159 14.34 -8.35 17.63
CA ASP A 159 14.18 -8.44 19.07
C ASP A 159 14.51 -7.09 19.74
N SER A 160 13.65 -6.63 20.63
CA SER A 160 13.78 -5.31 21.25
C SER A 160 14.94 -5.18 22.24
N LYS A 161 15.49 -6.31 22.72
CA LYS A 161 16.58 -6.34 23.71
C LYS A 161 17.93 -6.55 23.04
N THR A 162 17.98 -7.48 22.08
CA THR A 162 19.24 -7.87 21.43
C THR A 162 19.48 -7.15 20.11
N SER A 163 18.47 -6.47 19.56
CA SER A 163 18.47 -5.90 18.21
C SER A 163 18.74 -6.91 17.09
N THR A 164 18.69 -8.20 17.41
CA THR A 164 18.90 -9.27 16.44
C THR A 164 17.70 -9.40 15.53
N HIS A 165 17.93 -9.52 14.23
CA HIS A 165 16.89 -9.77 13.25
C HIS A 165 16.21 -11.12 13.53
N ILE A 166 14.89 -11.24 13.27
CA ILE A 166 14.20 -12.54 13.33
C ILE A 166 14.86 -13.51 12.35
N PRO A 167 14.86 -14.82 12.66
CA PRO A 167 15.43 -15.81 11.77
C PRO A 167 14.62 -15.90 10.46
N TYR A 168 15.31 -16.21 9.36
CA TYR A 168 14.66 -16.59 8.10
C TYR A 168 13.76 -17.80 8.33
N LYS A 169 12.53 -17.72 7.85
CA LYS A 169 11.55 -18.79 7.93
C LYS A 169 10.72 -18.81 6.65
N GLN A 170 10.42 -20.01 6.20
CA GLN A 170 9.48 -20.24 5.09
C GLN A 170 8.49 -21.30 5.52
N ASP A 171 7.22 -20.98 5.41
CA ASP A 171 6.10 -21.86 5.76
C ASP A 171 5.26 -22.15 4.50
N ASP A 172 4.47 -23.22 4.55
CA ASP A 172 3.51 -23.54 3.48
C ASP A 172 2.30 -22.56 3.45
N PHE A 173 2.20 -21.67 4.43
CA PHE A 173 1.14 -20.68 4.51
C PHE A 173 1.45 -19.49 3.58
N HIS A 174 0.64 -19.37 2.54
CA HIS A 174 0.72 -18.28 1.57
C HIS A 174 -0.22 -17.15 1.96
N GLY A 175 0.24 -15.91 1.83
CA GLY A 175 -0.69 -14.79 1.70
C GLY A 175 -0.96 -13.97 2.95
N VAL A 176 0.04 -13.20 3.37
CA VAL A 176 -0.17 -12.06 4.29
C VAL A 176 -0.34 -10.79 3.47
N GLY A 177 -1.34 -9.96 3.81
CA GLY A 177 -1.59 -8.69 3.14
C GLY A 177 -2.50 -8.79 1.92
N THR A 178 -2.26 -7.93 0.95
CA THR A 178 -3.07 -7.79 -0.26
C THR A 178 -2.31 -8.36 -1.46
N SER A 179 -2.76 -9.48 -2.04
CA SER A 179 -2.07 -10.22 -3.10
C SER A 179 -1.62 -9.36 -4.28
N LEU A 180 -2.37 -8.31 -4.62
CA LEU A 180 -2.05 -7.38 -5.71
C LEU A 180 -0.68 -6.71 -5.50
N PHE A 181 -0.34 -6.35 -4.27
CA PHE A 181 0.86 -5.61 -3.91
C PHE A 181 1.89 -6.43 -3.13
N ALA A 182 1.53 -7.60 -2.60
CA ALA A 182 2.42 -8.44 -1.80
C ALA A 182 3.70 -8.80 -2.56
N ALA A 183 4.84 -8.85 -1.87
CA ALA A 183 6.12 -9.25 -2.44
C ALA A 183 6.10 -10.72 -2.92
N ILE A 184 6.92 -11.07 -3.91
CA ILE A 184 7.02 -12.45 -4.41
C ILE A 184 7.40 -13.40 -3.27
N ASN A 185 8.31 -13.02 -2.39
CA ASN A 185 8.68 -13.83 -1.22
C ASN A 185 7.48 -14.11 -0.30
N THR A 186 6.57 -13.13 -0.14
CA THR A 186 5.33 -13.30 0.63
C THR A 186 4.41 -14.34 -0.01
N HIS A 187 4.33 -14.39 -1.33
CA HIS A 187 3.61 -15.44 -2.05
C HIS A 187 4.26 -16.82 -1.90
N LEU A 188 5.56 -16.87 -1.68
CA LEU A 188 6.32 -18.11 -1.45
C LEU A 188 6.29 -18.58 0.01
N GLY A 189 5.53 -17.91 0.89
CA GLY A 189 5.45 -18.25 2.30
C GLY A 189 6.67 -17.85 3.12
N VAL A 190 7.58 -17.04 2.56
CA VAL A 190 8.74 -16.52 3.28
C VAL A 190 8.29 -15.45 4.27
N GLU A 191 8.82 -15.49 5.49
CA GLU A 191 8.59 -14.46 6.50
C GLU A 191 9.00 -13.09 5.95
N SER A 192 8.11 -12.09 6.12
CA SER A 192 8.33 -10.76 5.56
C SER A 192 9.41 -9.99 6.31
N SER A 193 10.22 -9.26 5.56
CA SER A 193 11.24 -8.34 6.05
C SER A 193 11.16 -6.97 5.36
N ARG A 194 12.15 -6.12 5.56
CA ARG A 194 12.16 -4.75 4.99
C ARG A 194 12.10 -4.71 3.47
N ARG A 195 12.74 -5.68 2.80
CA ARG A 195 12.76 -5.79 1.33
C ARG A 195 11.37 -5.98 0.74
N ASP A 196 10.49 -6.71 1.45
CA ASP A 196 9.15 -7.05 0.98
C ASP A 196 8.21 -5.81 1.02
N ASP A 197 8.34 -4.94 2.01
CA ASP A 197 7.64 -3.65 2.04
C ASP A 197 8.11 -2.73 0.89
N LEU A 198 9.41 -2.75 0.53
CA LEU A 198 9.95 -1.98 -0.60
C LEU A 198 9.51 -2.54 -1.96
N GLU A 199 9.44 -3.85 -2.13
CA GLU A 199 8.90 -4.48 -3.33
C GLU A 199 7.42 -4.11 -3.52
N SER A 200 6.64 -4.14 -2.43
CA SER A 200 5.24 -3.69 -2.42
C SER A 200 5.11 -2.20 -2.79
N LEU A 201 6.02 -1.36 -2.31
CA LEU A 201 6.10 0.06 -2.69
C LEU A 201 6.38 0.21 -4.19
N ALA A 202 7.31 -0.55 -4.76
CA ALA A 202 7.60 -0.51 -6.19
C ALA A 202 6.35 -0.84 -7.02
N TYR A 203 5.61 -1.90 -6.67
CA TYR A 203 4.34 -2.22 -7.31
C TYR A 203 3.32 -1.09 -7.17
N MET A 204 3.23 -0.45 -6.02
CA MET A 204 2.30 0.65 -5.78
C MET A 204 2.63 1.89 -6.63
N LEU A 205 3.90 2.28 -6.75
CA LEU A 205 4.32 3.42 -7.59
C LEU A 205 4.07 3.14 -9.07
N ILE A 206 4.37 1.92 -9.54
CA ILE A 206 4.09 1.49 -10.91
C ILE A 206 2.57 1.50 -11.18
N TYR A 207 1.77 1.02 -10.22
CA TYR A 207 0.31 1.04 -10.29
C TYR A 207 -0.23 2.46 -10.46
N PHE A 208 0.31 3.45 -9.77
CA PHE A 208 -0.10 4.85 -9.89
C PHE A 208 0.18 5.44 -11.27
N ILE A 209 1.31 5.10 -11.90
CA ILE A 209 1.64 5.58 -13.25
C ILE A 209 0.84 4.83 -14.32
N ARG A 210 0.73 3.49 -14.21
CA ARG A 210 0.11 2.66 -15.25
C ARG A 210 -1.41 2.56 -15.16
N GLY A 211 -2.00 2.92 -14.02
CA GLY A 211 -3.44 2.74 -13.77
C GLY A 211 -3.83 1.32 -13.34
N THR A 212 -2.96 0.34 -13.56
CA THR A 212 -3.20 -1.07 -13.26
C THR A 212 -1.88 -1.83 -13.13
N LEU A 213 -1.97 -3.08 -12.64
CA LEU A 213 -0.87 -4.07 -12.69
C LEU A 213 -1.31 -5.27 -13.54
N PRO A 214 -0.38 -5.97 -14.24
CA PRO A 214 -0.71 -7.07 -15.14
C PRO A 214 -1.58 -8.16 -14.50
N TRP A 215 -1.37 -8.45 -13.24
CA TRP A 215 -2.06 -9.50 -12.47
C TRP A 215 -3.32 -9.04 -11.74
N ARG A 216 -3.78 -7.78 -11.90
CA ARG A 216 -4.92 -7.22 -11.14
C ARG A 216 -6.23 -8.00 -11.34
N LYS A 217 -6.45 -8.56 -12.53
CA LYS A 217 -7.70 -9.28 -12.85
C LYS A 217 -7.58 -10.80 -12.68
N ILE A 218 -6.42 -11.30 -12.28
CA ILE A 218 -6.21 -12.75 -12.10
C ILE A 218 -7.01 -13.24 -10.90
N ARG A 219 -7.78 -14.30 -11.14
CA ARG A 219 -8.53 -15.05 -10.13
C ARG A 219 -8.51 -16.52 -10.52
N ALA A 220 -8.36 -17.41 -9.54
CA ALA A 220 -8.56 -18.82 -9.75
C ALA A 220 -10.05 -19.13 -9.96
N SER A 221 -10.33 -20.25 -10.65
CA SER A 221 -11.68 -20.79 -10.74
C SER A 221 -12.22 -21.09 -9.34
N PRO A 222 -13.54 -20.95 -9.09
CA PRO A 222 -14.15 -21.45 -7.86
C PRO A 222 -13.97 -22.97 -7.68
N ASP A 223 -13.93 -23.72 -8.80
CA ASP A 223 -13.72 -25.16 -8.82
C ASP A 223 -12.28 -25.51 -9.20
N PRO A 224 -11.72 -26.62 -8.69
CA PRO A 224 -10.40 -27.08 -9.08
C PRO A 224 -10.35 -27.39 -10.58
N PRO A 225 -9.18 -27.23 -11.22
CA PRO A 225 -9.00 -27.65 -12.60
C PRO A 225 -9.27 -29.16 -12.74
N ALA A 226 -9.96 -29.54 -13.81
CA ALA A 226 -10.21 -30.96 -14.10
C ALA A 226 -8.88 -31.66 -14.43
N ASP A 227 -8.56 -32.72 -13.72
CA ASP A 227 -7.45 -33.61 -14.04
C ASP A 227 -8.02 -34.89 -14.71
N SER A 228 -7.93 -34.92 -16.02
CA SER A 228 -8.42 -36.07 -16.83
C SER A 228 -7.69 -37.38 -16.53
N SER A 229 -6.61 -37.35 -15.78
CA SER A 229 -5.85 -38.55 -15.37
C SER A 229 -6.18 -38.99 -13.93
N ALA A 230 -6.93 -38.20 -13.17
CA ALA A 230 -7.26 -38.52 -11.78
C ALA A 230 -8.35 -39.59 -11.67
N THR A 231 -8.17 -40.49 -10.71
CA THR A 231 -9.22 -41.43 -10.32
C THR A 231 -10.35 -40.71 -9.56
N PRO A 232 -11.58 -41.25 -9.51
CA PRO A 232 -12.68 -40.61 -8.78
C PRO A 232 -12.38 -40.27 -7.33
N SER A 233 -11.60 -41.11 -6.64
CA SER A 233 -11.15 -40.83 -5.25
C SER A 233 -10.11 -39.71 -5.15
N GLN A 234 -9.27 -39.55 -6.18
CA GLN A 234 -8.31 -38.44 -6.26
C GLN A 234 -9.02 -37.15 -6.61
N GLU A 235 -10.00 -37.15 -7.51
CA GLU A 235 -10.83 -35.98 -7.81
C GLU A 235 -11.57 -35.48 -6.57
N GLU A 236 -12.15 -36.38 -5.77
CA GLU A 236 -12.82 -36.05 -4.52
C GLU A 236 -11.84 -35.38 -3.53
N ASN A 237 -10.64 -35.92 -3.38
CA ASN A 237 -9.58 -35.37 -2.52
C ASN A 237 -9.12 -33.99 -3.01
N ILE A 238 -8.93 -33.82 -4.32
CA ILE A 238 -8.59 -32.53 -4.92
C ILE A 238 -9.67 -31.50 -4.60
N ARG A 239 -10.96 -31.84 -4.81
CA ARG A 239 -12.08 -30.92 -4.51
C ARG A 239 -12.15 -30.52 -3.04
N GLN A 240 -11.97 -31.49 -2.13
CA GLN A 240 -12.02 -31.22 -0.68
C GLN A 240 -10.87 -30.34 -0.18
N ASN A 241 -9.70 -30.40 -0.81
CA ASN A 241 -8.51 -29.65 -0.40
C ASN A 241 -8.28 -28.37 -1.23
N TYR A 242 -9.05 -28.16 -2.31
CA TYR A 242 -8.91 -26.99 -3.16
C TYR A 242 -9.36 -25.72 -2.46
N ASN A 243 -8.47 -24.70 -2.43
CA ASN A 243 -8.76 -23.37 -1.92
C ASN A 243 -8.57 -22.33 -3.04
N PRO A 244 -9.66 -21.77 -3.60
CA PRO A 244 -9.55 -20.80 -4.69
C PRO A 244 -8.83 -19.50 -4.29
N VAL A 245 -8.80 -19.15 -3.01
CA VAL A 245 -8.03 -18.00 -2.52
C VAL A 245 -6.54 -18.29 -2.61
N SER A 246 -6.09 -19.46 -2.12
CA SER A 246 -4.68 -19.88 -2.22
C SER A 246 -4.26 -20.01 -3.68
N ALA A 247 -5.05 -20.67 -4.52
CA ALA A 247 -4.80 -20.81 -5.94
C ALA A 247 -4.71 -19.44 -6.66
N THR A 248 -5.50 -18.45 -6.25
CA THR A 248 -5.40 -17.07 -6.76
C THR A 248 -4.05 -16.44 -6.40
N TRP A 249 -3.54 -16.67 -5.16
CA TRP A 249 -2.24 -16.18 -4.74
C TRP A 249 -1.12 -16.80 -5.58
N ASP A 250 -1.19 -18.10 -5.89
CA ASP A 250 -0.20 -18.79 -6.73
C ASP A 250 -0.20 -18.24 -8.16
N LEU A 251 -1.37 -18.09 -8.77
CA LEU A 251 -1.50 -17.51 -10.12
C LEU A 251 -0.97 -16.08 -10.19
N ILE A 252 -1.19 -15.27 -9.15
CA ILE A 252 -0.65 -13.91 -9.08
C ILE A 252 0.88 -13.94 -8.92
N ARG A 253 1.42 -14.84 -8.08
CA ARG A 253 2.87 -15.06 -7.97
C ARG A 253 3.49 -15.36 -9.33
N ASP A 254 2.94 -16.33 -10.04
CA ASP A 254 3.47 -16.77 -11.34
C ASP A 254 3.38 -15.63 -12.37
N ALA A 255 2.31 -14.86 -12.34
CA ALA A 255 2.19 -13.68 -13.19
C ALA A 255 3.19 -12.57 -12.82
N LYS A 256 3.53 -12.36 -11.54
CA LYS A 256 4.57 -11.42 -11.11
C LYS A 256 5.93 -11.84 -11.67
N ILE A 257 6.30 -13.11 -11.49
CA ILE A 257 7.55 -13.67 -12.00
C ILE A 257 7.61 -13.57 -13.53
N ALA A 258 6.54 -13.94 -14.23
CA ALA A 258 6.49 -13.90 -15.68
C ALA A 258 6.56 -12.48 -16.29
N ASN A 259 6.23 -11.44 -15.51
CA ASN A 259 6.21 -10.06 -15.99
C ASN A 259 7.35 -9.20 -15.42
N GLU A 260 8.34 -9.76 -14.74
CA GLU A 260 9.44 -8.99 -14.12
C GLU A 260 10.13 -8.04 -15.12
N GLU A 261 10.48 -8.53 -16.31
CA GLU A 261 11.18 -7.74 -17.34
C GLU A 261 10.29 -6.68 -18.03
N LEU A 262 8.96 -6.89 -18.02
CA LEU A 262 8.00 -6.02 -18.69
C LEU A 262 7.37 -4.99 -17.76
N LEU A 263 7.50 -5.20 -16.45
CA LEU A 263 6.80 -4.43 -15.43
C LEU A 263 7.11 -2.94 -15.50
N THR A 264 8.35 -2.59 -15.77
CA THR A 264 8.86 -1.20 -15.79
C THR A 264 9.10 -0.67 -17.21
N LEU A 265 8.84 -1.48 -18.24
CA LEU A 265 9.09 -1.13 -19.63
C LEU A 265 8.34 0.16 -20.03
N GLY A 266 9.09 1.16 -20.53
CA GLY A 266 8.53 2.46 -20.93
C GLY A 266 8.25 3.43 -19.78
N LEU A 267 8.62 3.09 -18.54
CA LEU A 267 8.69 4.01 -17.41
C LEU A 267 10.11 4.62 -17.31
N PRO A 268 10.26 5.73 -16.57
CA PRO A 268 11.60 6.20 -16.20
C PRO A 268 12.39 5.08 -15.50
N PRO A 269 13.71 4.97 -15.78
CA PRO A 269 14.54 3.84 -15.29
C PRO A 269 14.59 3.73 -13.75
N GLU A 270 14.29 4.78 -13.03
CA GLU A 270 14.27 4.80 -11.57
C GLU A 270 13.24 3.84 -10.99
N PHE A 271 12.16 3.58 -11.70
CA PHE A 271 11.16 2.60 -11.28
C PHE A 271 11.71 1.16 -11.35
N ASP A 272 12.50 0.87 -12.38
CA ASP A 272 13.19 -0.42 -12.52
C ASP A 272 14.28 -0.59 -11.45
N VAL A 273 15.05 0.47 -11.21
CA VAL A 273 16.09 0.48 -10.17
C VAL A 273 15.47 0.18 -8.79
N LEU A 274 14.39 0.84 -8.40
CA LEU A 274 13.71 0.55 -7.12
C LEU A 274 13.23 -0.90 -7.07
N TYR A 275 12.57 -1.38 -8.13
CA TYR A 275 12.03 -2.74 -8.16
C TYR A 275 13.14 -3.78 -8.04
N ARG A 276 14.17 -3.71 -8.89
CA ARG A 276 15.30 -4.65 -8.85
C ARG A 276 16.09 -4.56 -7.56
N TYR A 277 16.30 -3.35 -7.04
CA TYR A 277 16.95 -3.16 -5.74
C TYR A 277 16.21 -3.92 -4.63
N ALA A 278 14.89 -3.73 -4.51
CA ALA A 278 14.10 -4.45 -3.52
C ALA A 278 14.18 -5.99 -3.68
N ARG A 279 14.27 -6.48 -4.94
CA ARG A 279 14.41 -7.91 -5.27
C ARG A 279 15.78 -8.49 -4.96
N THR A 280 16.83 -7.67 -4.95
CA THR A 280 18.22 -8.11 -4.68
C THR A 280 18.63 -8.06 -3.22
N LEU A 281 17.86 -7.40 -2.37
CA LEU A 281 18.13 -7.34 -0.93
C LEU A 281 18.00 -8.72 -0.28
N GLU A 282 18.94 -9.05 0.57
CA GLU A 282 18.85 -10.22 1.44
C GLU A 282 17.82 -10.01 2.56
N PHE A 283 17.48 -11.08 3.26
CA PHE A 283 16.40 -11.08 4.26
C PHE A 283 16.60 -10.07 5.39
N ASP A 284 17.82 -9.89 5.84
CA ASP A 284 18.20 -9.03 6.98
C ASP A 284 18.96 -7.75 6.56
N ASP A 285 19.10 -7.50 5.25
CA ASP A 285 19.75 -6.30 4.74
C ASP A 285 19.09 -5.02 5.23
N LEU A 286 19.91 -3.99 5.49
CA LEU A 286 19.46 -2.64 5.74
C LEU A 286 19.33 -1.88 4.41
N PRO A 287 18.12 -1.52 3.97
CA PRO A 287 17.94 -0.78 2.73
C PRO A 287 18.54 0.65 2.79
N ASP A 288 19.05 1.11 1.66
CA ASP A 288 19.49 2.49 1.46
C ASP A 288 18.30 3.40 1.09
N TYR A 289 17.52 3.80 2.09
CA TYR A 289 16.34 4.66 1.89
C TYR A 289 16.70 6.05 1.37
N GLU A 290 17.84 6.59 1.79
CA GLU A 290 18.30 7.91 1.32
C GLU A 290 18.71 7.84 -0.15
N GLY A 291 19.42 6.79 -0.56
CA GLY A 291 19.74 6.52 -1.96
C GLY A 291 18.48 6.41 -2.82
N LEU A 292 17.45 5.71 -2.33
CA LEU A 292 16.17 5.60 -3.02
C LEU A 292 15.43 6.94 -3.13
N ARG A 293 15.42 7.78 -2.08
CA ARG A 293 14.85 9.13 -2.18
C ARG A 293 15.62 9.98 -3.19
N ASN A 294 16.94 9.96 -3.14
CA ASN A 294 17.79 10.71 -4.05
C ASN A 294 17.64 10.28 -5.51
N LEU A 295 17.37 8.99 -5.74
CA LEU A 295 17.05 8.46 -7.06
C LEU A 295 15.81 9.17 -7.65
N PHE A 296 14.71 9.25 -6.90
CA PHE A 296 13.47 9.91 -7.36
C PHE A 296 13.57 11.44 -7.35
N ARG A 297 14.31 12.05 -6.42
CA ARG A 297 14.61 13.49 -6.44
C ARG A 297 15.41 13.88 -7.68
N GLY A 298 16.42 13.10 -8.05
CA GLY A 298 17.16 13.31 -9.27
C GLY A 298 16.32 13.19 -10.53
N LEU A 299 15.33 12.26 -10.56
CA LEU A 299 14.36 12.20 -11.64
C LEU A 299 13.47 13.46 -11.65
N ALA A 300 12.98 13.90 -10.51
CA ALA A 300 12.17 15.11 -10.42
C ALA A 300 12.91 16.34 -10.94
N GLU A 301 14.17 16.52 -10.53
CA GLU A 301 15.03 17.62 -10.99
C GLU A 301 15.21 17.58 -12.51
N ARG A 302 15.54 16.42 -13.10
CA ARG A 302 15.68 16.27 -14.57
C ARG A 302 14.40 16.54 -15.33
N MET A 303 13.23 16.28 -14.70
CA MET A 303 11.91 16.52 -15.29
C MET A 303 11.36 17.92 -15.00
N GLY A 304 12.10 18.76 -14.27
CA GLY A 304 11.64 20.09 -13.84
C GLY A 304 10.42 20.06 -12.91
N VAL A 305 10.35 19.05 -12.06
CA VAL A 305 9.25 18.87 -11.09
C VAL A 305 9.62 19.49 -9.76
N ASP A 306 8.86 20.50 -9.36
CA ASP A 306 8.99 21.13 -8.03
C ASP A 306 8.22 20.35 -6.96
N TYR A 307 8.78 20.27 -5.75
CA TYR A 307 8.14 19.67 -4.58
C TYR A 307 7.23 20.71 -3.89
N ASP A 308 6.28 21.25 -4.66
CA ASP A 308 5.36 22.32 -4.24
C ASP A 308 4.13 21.83 -3.44
N GLY A 309 3.99 20.51 -3.26
CA GLY A 309 2.85 19.91 -2.58
C GLY A 309 1.54 19.96 -3.37
N VAL A 310 1.59 20.32 -4.66
CA VAL A 310 0.42 20.35 -5.55
C VAL A 310 0.30 19.02 -6.29
N TYR A 311 -0.75 18.29 -5.97
CA TYR A 311 -1.07 16.97 -6.53
C TYR A 311 -2.18 17.06 -7.58
N ASP A 312 -2.35 16.02 -8.39
CA ASP A 312 -3.39 15.94 -9.42
C ASP A 312 -4.81 16.19 -8.88
N TRP A 313 -5.11 15.78 -7.67
CA TRP A 313 -6.40 16.00 -7.01
C TRP A 313 -6.57 17.40 -6.40
N SER A 314 -5.50 18.18 -6.31
CA SER A 314 -5.53 19.57 -5.80
C SER A 314 -6.01 20.56 -6.83
N VAL A 315 -5.99 20.19 -8.11
CA VAL A 315 -6.35 21.04 -9.25
C VAL A 315 -7.81 20.77 -9.64
N PRO A 316 -8.69 21.80 -9.75
CA PRO A 316 -10.05 21.60 -10.20
C PRO A 316 -10.11 20.95 -11.60
N PRO A 317 -11.09 20.04 -11.86
CA PRO A 317 -11.25 19.48 -13.19
C PRO A 317 -11.48 20.60 -14.22
N GLY A 318 -10.58 20.71 -15.20
CA GLY A 318 -10.67 21.73 -16.27
C GLY A 318 -9.60 22.83 -16.26
N SER A 319 -8.79 22.94 -15.21
CA SER A 319 -7.60 23.80 -15.20
C SER A 319 -6.38 22.98 -15.61
N SER A 320 -6.20 22.69 -16.88
CA SER A 320 -4.94 22.17 -17.41
C SER A 320 -3.87 23.25 -17.26
N PRO A 321 -2.66 22.96 -16.77
CA PRO A 321 -1.57 23.90 -16.87
C PRO A 321 -1.33 24.17 -18.37
N GLU A 322 -1.37 25.44 -18.75
CA GLU A 322 -1.03 25.89 -20.10
C GLU A 322 0.27 25.20 -20.55
N ARG A 323 0.18 24.52 -21.70
CA ARG A 323 1.39 24.11 -22.43
C ARG A 323 2.14 25.41 -22.74
N ARG A 324 3.19 25.71 -21.98
CA ARG A 324 4.17 26.71 -22.42
C ARG A 324 4.67 26.24 -23.77
N SER A 325 4.22 26.93 -24.82
CA SER A 325 4.69 26.78 -26.17
C SER A 325 6.20 27.03 -26.17
N ILE A 326 6.96 25.97 -26.36
CA ILE A 326 8.37 26.12 -26.77
C ILE A 326 8.28 26.74 -28.16
N SER A 327 8.74 27.98 -28.26
CA SER A 327 8.89 28.70 -29.52
C SER A 327 9.73 27.85 -30.48
N GLU A 328 9.12 27.44 -31.58
CA GLU A 328 9.78 26.72 -32.66
C GLU A 328 10.90 27.59 -33.23
N GLY A 329 12.12 27.18 -32.96
CA GLY A 329 13.27 27.55 -33.76
C GLY A 329 13.20 26.79 -35.09
N SER A 330 13.00 27.50 -36.16
CA SER A 330 12.97 27.01 -37.55
C SER A 330 14.21 26.16 -37.88
N GLY A 331 13.98 24.87 -38.12
CA GLY A 331 14.96 23.93 -38.63
C GLY A 331 14.28 22.86 -39.48
N SER A 332 14.36 23.00 -40.79
CA SER A 332 13.83 22.07 -41.81
C SER A 332 14.50 20.69 -41.71
N GLY A 333 13.74 19.61 -41.68
CA GLY A 333 14.28 18.26 -41.85
C GLY A 333 13.34 17.11 -41.59
N GLY A 334 12.66 16.64 -42.67
CA GLY A 334 12.45 15.20 -42.93
C GLY A 334 11.49 14.42 -42.08
N ARG A 335 10.26 14.29 -42.54
CA ARG A 335 9.25 13.27 -42.09
C ARG A 335 9.82 11.85 -42.32
N ARG A 336 9.74 11.00 -41.27
CA ARG A 336 9.56 9.55 -41.45
C ARG A 336 8.46 9.07 -40.54
N TYR A 337 7.35 8.66 -41.17
CA TYR A 337 6.20 8.00 -40.53
C TYR A 337 6.60 6.58 -40.16
N CYS A 338 6.24 6.19 -38.91
CA CYS A 338 6.30 4.80 -38.51
C CYS A 338 4.93 4.15 -38.82
N GLU A 339 4.93 3.20 -39.79
CA GLU A 339 3.71 2.51 -40.30
C GLU A 339 3.16 1.40 -39.36
N ALA A 340 3.62 1.28 -38.13
CA ALA A 340 3.26 0.15 -37.25
C ALA A 340 2.01 0.35 -36.36
N CYS A 341 1.31 1.49 -36.41
CA CYS A 341 0.19 1.76 -35.49
C CYS A 341 -1.22 1.65 -36.09
N ASN A 342 -1.39 1.14 -37.33
CA ASN A 342 -2.69 1.15 -38.00
C ASN A 342 -3.33 -0.21 -38.32
N ALA A 343 -2.96 -1.26 -37.62
CA ALA A 343 -3.52 -2.59 -37.85
C ALA A 343 -4.13 -3.18 -36.55
N ARG A 344 -5.24 -2.63 -36.06
CA ARG A 344 -6.25 -3.31 -35.21
C ARG A 344 -7.46 -2.42 -34.94
N ARG A 345 -8.21 -2.10 -35.99
CA ARG A 345 -9.64 -1.77 -35.94
C ARG A 345 -10.29 -2.34 -37.20
N ARG A 346 -10.72 -3.59 -37.12
CA ARG A 346 -11.88 -4.17 -37.79
C ARG A 346 -12.32 -5.39 -36.98
#